data_507a3a2455fd4373ff859662bba8b3ac
#
_entry.id   507a3a2455fd4373ff859662bba8b3ac
#
_cell.length_a   1.000
_cell.length_b   1.000
_cell.length_c   1.000
_cell.angle_alpha   90.00
_cell.angle_beta   90.00
_cell.angle_gamma   90.00
#
_symmetry.space_group_name_H-M   'P 1'
#
loop_
_entity.id
_entity.type
_entity.pdbx_description
1 polymer ?
#
loop_
_entity_poly.entity_id
_entity_poly.type
_entity_poly.pdbx_seq_one_letter_code
_entity_poly.pdbx_strand_id
1 'polypeptide(L)'
;MPGIHFRDARAPEGLRLYAIGDVHGRLDLLSAMHNAIADEIARDRPADWRVVHLGDYVDRGPDSRGVIDFLIAAGERDARHLFLCGNHEAGMLAFLKAPDPDGLFARYGGATTARSYGVDIEHGAITDAAAALAAAIPARHMDFLRRLGFSARFGDFFLCHAGIRPGVPLGRQTRHDLIWIRDEFLNHPGLYPKVIVHGHTPQPEAEILPNRVNLDTLAWKSGRLTALAVDGADKRLLEVRGSEPA
;
A
#
# COMPACT_ATOMS: atom_id res chain seq x y z
N MET A 1 18.96 14.49 15.06
CA MET A 1 19.82 13.29 14.85
C MET A 1 20.29 13.34 13.41
N PRO A 2 21.52 12.90 13.08
CA PRO A 2 21.94 12.78 11.69
C PRO A 2 20.95 11.84 10.97
N GLY A 3 20.64 12.13 9.73
CA GLY A 3 19.76 11.29 8.91
C GLY A 3 20.46 10.01 8.47
N ILE A 4 19.66 9.01 8.06
CA ILE A 4 20.15 7.71 7.59
C ILE A 4 20.09 7.66 6.07
N HIS A 5 21.21 7.33 5.43
CA HIS A 5 21.26 7.09 4.00
C HIS A 5 20.81 5.66 3.69
N PHE A 6 20.01 5.45 2.62
CA PHE A 6 19.50 4.14 2.21
C PHE A 6 20.61 3.06 2.12
N ARG A 7 21.78 3.44 1.59
CA ARG A 7 22.91 2.52 1.47
C ARG A 7 23.31 1.93 2.83
N ASP A 8 23.27 2.74 3.90
CA ASP A 8 23.77 2.38 5.23
C ASP A 8 22.66 1.82 6.15
N ALA A 9 21.36 1.97 5.73
CA ALA A 9 20.22 1.54 6.49
C ALA A 9 20.14 0.01 6.64
N ARG A 10 19.65 -0.47 7.80
CA ARG A 10 19.56 -1.89 8.13
C ARG A 10 18.19 -2.25 8.69
N ALA A 11 17.68 -3.43 8.33
CA ALA A 11 16.61 -4.08 9.06
C ALA A 11 17.11 -4.55 10.46
N PRO A 12 16.21 -4.82 11.41
CA PRO A 12 16.61 -5.46 12.67
C PRO A 12 17.33 -6.78 12.40
N GLU A 13 18.31 -7.10 13.27
CA GLU A 13 19.05 -8.37 13.17
C GLU A 13 18.09 -9.57 13.23
N GLY A 14 18.29 -10.55 12.35
CA GLY A 14 17.48 -11.76 12.24
C GLY A 14 16.08 -11.56 11.64
N LEU A 15 15.72 -10.33 11.24
CA LEU A 15 14.42 -10.03 10.65
C LEU A 15 14.57 -9.66 9.17
N ARG A 16 13.89 -10.40 8.31
CA ARG A 16 13.73 -10.05 6.89
C ARG A 16 12.45 -9.25 6.69
N LEU A 17 12.59 -8.05 6.15
CA LEU A 17 11.48 -7.13 5.89
C LEU A 17 11.14 -7.14 4.40
N TYR A 18 9.85 -7.28 4.08
CA TYR A 18 9.29 -7.05 2.76
C TYR A 18 8.31 -5.88 2.82
N ALA A 19 8.39 -4.96 1.87
CA ALA A 19 7.42 -3.88 1.68
C ALA A 19 6.84 -3.97 0.28
N ILE A 20 5.52 -4.10 0.14
CA ILE A 20 4.80 -4.23 -1.14
C ILE A 20 4.15 -2.90 -1.46
N GLY A 21 4.36 -2.40 -2.68
CA GLY A 21 3.75 -1.17 -3.20
C GLY A 21 2.27 -1.28 -3.50
N ASP A 22 1.73 -0.27 -4.20
CA ASP A 22 0.33 -0.07 -4.49
C ASP A 22 -0.23 -1.19 -5.39
N VAL A 23 -1.34 -1.81 -4.97
CA VAL A 23 -1.91 -3.00 -5.61
C VAL A 23 -3.04 -2.66 -6.57
N HIS A 24 -3.93 -1.76 -6.16
CA HIS A 24 -5.07 -1.28 -6.96
C HIS A 24 -5.83 -2.40 -7.69
N GLY A 25 -6.50 -3.28 -6.93
CA GLY A 25 -7.38 -4.32 -7.49
C GLY A 25 -6.69 -5.39 -8.34
N ARG A 26 -5.35 -5.46 -8.36
CA ARG A 26 -4.56 -6.48 -9.09
C ARG A 26 -4.30 -7.70 -8.22
N LEU A 27 -5.36 -8.49 -7.99
CA LEU A 27 -5.28 -9.74 -7.24
C LEU A 27 -4.27 -10.72 -7.84
N ASP A 28 -4.17 -10.78 -9.16
CA ASP A 28 -3.22 -11.61 -9.89
C ASP A 28 -1.77 -11.29 -9.49
N LEU A 29 -1.40 -10.00 -9.51
CA LEU A 29 -0.06 -9.54 -9.13
C LEU A 29 0.19 -9.70 -7.64
N LEU A 30 -0.80 -9.41 -6.79
CA LEU A 30 -0.67 -9.58 -5.34
C LEU A 30 -0.41 -11.05 -4.98
N SER A 31 -1.18 -11.98 -5.57
CA SER A 31 -0.99 -13.41 -5.37
C SER A 31 0.39 -13.88 -5.85
N ALA A 32 0.83 -13.44 -7.02
CA ALA A 32 2.16 -13.76 -7.54
C ALA A 32 3.28 -13.22 -6.61
N MET A 33 3.15 -11.99 -6.09
CA MET A 33 4.11 -11.40 -5.15
C MET A 33 4.18 -12.18 -3.84
N HIS A 34 3.03 -12.57 -3.28
CA HIS A 34 3.00 -13.40 -2.08
C HIS A 34 3.66 -14.76 -2.30
N ASN A 35 3.44 -15.40 -3.45
CA ASN A 35 4.10 -16.66 -3.78
C ASN A 35 5.62 -16.48 -3.88
N ALA A 36 6.10 -15.44 -4.56
CA ALA A 36 7.53 -15.14 -4.66
C ALA A 36 8.16 -14.91 -3.28
N ILE A 37 7.51 -14.16 -2.40
CA ILE A 37 7.96 -13.95 -1.01
C ILE A 37 7.96 -15.26 -0.21
N ALA A 38 6.91 -16.07 -0.33
CA ALA A 38 6.81 -17.35 0.36
C ALA A 38 7.90 -18.32 -0.08
N ASP A 39 8.21 -18.38 -1.38
CA ASP A 39 9.30 -19.20 -1.94
C ASP A 39 10.66 -18.77 -1.39
N GLU A 40 10.91 -17.45 -1.29
CA GLU A 40 12.13 -16.93 -0.66
C GLU A 40 12.24 -17.30 0.82
N ILE A 41 11.14 -17.13 1.58
CA ILE A 41 11.10 -17.48 3.00
C ILE A 41 11.35 -19.00 3.19
N ALA A 42 10.72 -19.82 2.36
CA ALA A 42 10.88 -21.28 2.42
C ALA A 42 12.32 -21.73 2.07
N ARG A 43 12.94 -21.08 1.08
CA ARG A 43 14.29 -21.36 0.64
C ARG A 43 15.35 -20.93 1.67
N ASP A 44 15.25 -19.68 2.12
CA ASP A 44 16.31 -19.01 2.88
C ASP A 44 16.12 -19.16 4.41
N ARG A 45 14.88 -19.46 4.86
CA ARG A 45 14.51 -19.71 6.26
C ARG A 45 15.01 -18.63 7.23
N PRO A 46 14.68 -17.34 7.01
CA PRO A 46 15.06 -16.27 7.93
C PRO A 46 14.49 -16.56 9.33
N ALA A 47 15.21 -16.14 10.39
CA ALA A 47 14.77 -16.38 11.77
C ALA A 47 13.41 -15.73 12.07
N ASP A 48 13.16 -14.54 11.50
CA ASP A 48 11.86 -13.86 11.52
C ASP A 48 11.66 -13.06 10.23
N TRP A 49 10.40 -12.71 9.91
CA TRP A 49 10.08 -11.89 8.75
C TRP A 49 8.84 -11.04 8.98
N ARG A 50 8.71 -9.96 8.21
CA ARG A 50 7.49 -9.14 8.12
C ARG A 50 7.20 -8.81 6.68
N VAL A 51 5.92 -8.85 6.31
CA VAL A 51 5.41 -8.33 5.04
C VAL A 51 4.52 -7.14 5.33
N VAL A 52 4.91 -5.97 4.86
CA VAL A 52 4.17 -4.71 5.03
C VAL A 52 3.59 -4.30 3.69
N HIS A 53 2.28 -4.22 3.62
CA HIS A 53 1.56 -3.69 2.46
C HIS A 53 1.36 -2.19 2.66
N LEU A 54 1.77 -1.37 1.68
CA LEU A 54 1.84 0.08 1.85
C LEU A 54 0.51 0.83 1.65
N GLY A 55 -0.58 0.13 1.28
CA GLY A 55 -1.89 0.74 1.02
C GLY A 55 -2.29 0.69 -0.45
N ASP A 56 -3.37 1.39 -0.78
CA ASP A 56 -3.97 1.47 -2.11
C ASP A 56 -4.28 0.07 -2.69
N TYR A 57 -5.11 -0.66 -1.96
CA TYR A 57 -5.59 -2.01 -2.35
C TYR A 57 -6.73 -1.95 -3.34
N VAL A 58 -7.57 -0.91 -3.21
CA VAL A 58 -8.81 -0.72 -3.98
C VAL A 58 -8.61 0.23 -5.15
N ASP A 59 -9.63 0.31 -5.99
CA ASP A 59 -9.77 1.22 -7.14
C ASP A 59 -8.88 0.85 -8.34
N ARG A 60 -9.26 1.35 -9.51
CA ARG A 60 -8.56 1.27 -10.79
C ARG A 60 -8.53 -0.13 -11.41
N GLY A 61 -7.98 -1.11 -10.71
CA GLY A 61 -7.88 -2.49 -11.21
C GLY A 61 -9.17 -3.30 -11.04
N PRO A 62 -9.23 -4.51 -11.60
CA PRO A 62 -10.48 -5.22 -11.82
C PRO A 62 -11.09 -5.88 -10.58
N ASP A 63 -10.28 -6.23 -9.56
CA ASP A 63 -10.76 -7.09 -8.45
C ASP A 63 -10.34 -6.58 -7.07
N SER A 64 -10.86 -5.41 -6.69
CA SER A 64 -10.65 -4.85 -5.35
C SER A 64 -11.24 -5.75 -4.25
N ARG A 65 -12.40 -6.40 -4.50
CA ARG A 65 -13.01 -7.32 -3.55
C ARG A 65 -12.12 -8.52 -3.28
N GLY A 66 -11.60 -9.15 -4.33
CA GLY A 66 -10.69 -10.30 -4.20
C GLY A 66 -9.38 -9.93 -3.53
N VAL A 67 -8.84 -8.74 -3.78
CA VAL A 67 -7.65 -8.22 -3.06
C VAL A 67 -7.92 -8.13 -1.55
N ILE A 68 -9.06 -7.56 -1.13
CA ILE A 68 -9.41 -7.46 0.30
C ILE A 68 -9.61 -8.85 0.91
N ASP A 69 -10.33 -9.77 0.23
CA ASP A 69 -10.48 -11.16 0.69
C ASP A 69 -9.11 -11.84 0.90
N PHE A 70 -8.20 -11.64 -0.06
CA PHE A 70 -6.84 -12.21 0.00
C PHE A 70 -6.03 -11.67 1.19
N LEU A 71 -6.05 -10.35 1.41
CA LEU A 71 -5.29 -9.70 2.50
C LEU A 71 -5.84 -10.11 3.88
N ILE A 72 -7.16 -10.19 4.03
CA ILE A 72 -7.79 -10.71 5.26
C ILE A 72 -7.30 -12.13 5.54
N ALA A 73 -7.38 -13.02 4.55
CA ALA A 73 -6.94 -14.40 4.69
C ALA A 73 -5.43 -14.51 4.97
N ALA A 74 -4.60 -13.63 4.42
CA ALA A 74 -3.17 -13.58 4.71
C ALA A 74 -2.91 -13.20 6.16
N GLY A 75 -3.59 -12.16 6.69
CA GLY A 75 -3.46 -11.71 8.07
C GLY A 75 -4.00 -12.72 9.09
N GLU A 76 -5.07 -13.44 8.77
CA GLU A 76 -5.63 -14.51 9.62
C GLU A 76 -4.69 -15.72 9.71
N ARG A 77 -3.98 -16.04 8.62
CA ARG A 77 -3.00 -17.14 8.60
C ARG A 77 -1.73 -16.80 9.35
N ASP A 78 -1.26 -15.54 9.26
CA ASP A 78 0.00 -15.14 9.86
C ASP A 78 0.00 -13.65 10.23
N ALA A 79 0.11 -13.34 11.52
CA ALA A 79 0.14 -11.98 12.04
C ALA A 79 1.39 -11.17 11.64
N ARG A 80 2.36 -11.76 10.94
CA ARG A 80 3.52 -11.09 10.38
C ARG A 80 3.21 -10.28 9.12
N HIS A 81 2.00 -10.41 8.58
CA HIS A 81 1.47 -9.48 7.57
C HIS A 81 0.90 -8.22 8.24
N LEU A 82 1.37 -7.05 7.80
CA LEU A 82 0.89 -5.75 8.26
C LEU A 82 0.28 -4.99 7.08
N PHE A 83 -0.82 -4.31 7.35
CA PHE A 83 -1.58 -3.60 6.32
C PHE A 83 -1.69 -2.12 6.67
N LEU A 84 -1.18 -1.25 5.79
CA LEU A 84 -1.29 0.19 5.94
C LEU A 84 -2.45 0.71 5.11
N CYS A 85 -3.00 1.84 5.54
CA CYS A 85 -4.05 2.56 4.83
C CYS A 85 -3.43 3.44 3.76
N GLY A 86 -3.92 3.34 2.53
CA GLY A 86 -3.69 4.32 1.49
C GLY A 86 -4.80 5.38 1.42
N ASN A 87 -4.61 6.37 0.56
CA ASN A 87 -5.63 7.40 0.36
C ASN A 87 -6.88 6.85 -0.35
N HIS A 88 -6.76 5.78 -1.14
CA HIS A 88 -7.90 5.15 -1.80
C HIS A 88 -8.82 4.41 -0.82
N GLU A 89 -8.31 3.71 0.17
CA GLU A 89 -9.12 3.14 1.26
C GLU A 89 -9.81 4.24 2.08
N ALA A 90 -9.08 5.32 2.41
CA ALA A 90 -9.66 6.47 3.11
C ALA A 90 -10.75 7.15 2.26
N GLY A 91 -10.55 7.27 0.96
CA GLY A 91 -11.51 7.81 0.01
C GLY A 91 -12.78 6.96 -0.09
N MET A 92 -12.64 5.64 -0.17
CA MET A 92 -13.77 4.70 -0.17
C MET A 92 -14.59 4.81 1.13
N LEU A 93 -13.94 4.83 2.29
CA LEU A 93 -14.61 4.99 3.58
C LEU A 93 -15.32 6.35 3.71
N ALA A 94 -14.72 7.42 3.19
CA ALA A 94 -15.33 8.74 3.15
C ALA A 94 -16.58 8.76 2.24
N PHE A 95 -16.50 8.17 1.05
CA PHE A 95 -17.61 8.05 0.11
C PHE A 95 -18.80 7.29 0.70
N LEU A 96 -18.55 6.16 1.38
CA LEU A 96 -19.62 5.40 2.04
C LEU A 96 -20.31 6.16 3.18
N LYS A 97 -19.60 7.09 3.81
CA LYS A 97 -20.14 7.93 4.90
C LYS A 97 -20.87 9.18 4.40
N ALA A 98 -20.32 9.83 3.38
CA ALA A 98 -20.81 11.06 2.80
C ALA A 98 -20.49 11.06 1.30
N PRO A 99 -21.40 10.53 0.46
CA PRO A 99 -21.16 10.41 -0.97
C PRO A 99 -20.92 11.76 -1.63
N ASP A 100 -19.77 11.89 -2.30
CA ASP A 100 -19.39 13.08 -3.04
C ASP A 100 -19.02 12.66 -4.48
N PRO A 101 -19.77 13.16 -5.50
CA PRO A 101 -19.48 12.83 -6.90
C PRO A 101 -18.15 13.39 -7.40
N ASP A 102 -17.61 14.41 -6.72
CA ASP A 102 -16.30 15.01 -7.02
C ASP A 102 -15.19 14.46 -6.11
N GLY A 103 -15.53 13.61 -5.17
CA GLY A 103 -14.59 12.99 -4.24
C GLY A 103 -13.65 11.97 -4.90
N LEU A 104 -12.58 11.60 -4.19
CA LEU A 104 -11.54 10.69 -4.68
C LEU A 104 -12.13 9.38 -5.23
N PHE A 105 -13.00 8.72 -4.46
CA PHE A 105 -13.54 7.42 -4.83
C PHE A 105 -14.33 7.49 -6.13
N ALA A 106 -15.22 8.48 -6.28
CA ALA A 106 -16.03 8.64 -7.48
C ALA A 106 -15.19 8.96 -8.73
N ARG A 107 -14.12 9.75 -8.58
CA ARG A 107 -13.34 10.29 -9.71
C ARG A 107 -12.14 9.45 -10.12
N TYR A 108 -11.56 8.65 -9.22
CA TYR A 108 -10.24 8.03 -9.43
C TYR A 108 -10.26 6.51 -9.32
N GLY A 109 -11.32 5.87 -9.86
CA GLY A 109 -11.35 4.43 -10.08
C GLY A 109 -12.23 3.63 -9.12
N GLY A 110 -13.01 4.28 -8.24
CA GLY A 110 -13.93 3.59 -7.34
C GLY A 110 -15.06 2.85 -8.04
N ALA A 111 -15.39 3.23 -9.29
CA ALA A 111 -16.36 2.48 -10.11
C ALA A 111 -15.93 1.02 -10.34
N THR A 112 -14.63 0.75 -10.52
CA THR A 112 -14.12 -0.62 -10.64
C THR A 112 -14.25 -1.39 -9.33
N THR A 113 -13.97 -0.71 -8.19
CA THR A 113 -14.20 -1.28 -6.86
C THR A 113 -15.66 -1.62 -6.67
N ALA A 114 -16.58 -0.68 -6.94
CA ALA A 114 -18.02 -0.92 -6.80
C ALA A 114 -18.48 -2.10 -7.65
N ARG A 115 -18.04 -2.18 -8.93
CA ARG A 115 -18.32 -3.31 -9.80
C ARG A 115 -17.82 -4.64 -9.25
N SER A 116 -16.67 -4.68 -8.58
CA SER A 116 -16.18 -5.91 -7.95
C SER A 116 -17.09 -6.40 -6.80
N TYR A 117 -17.91 -5.52 -6.24
CA TYR A 117 -18.98 -5.85 -5.28
C TYR A 117 -20.36 -6.02 -5.94
N GLY A 118 -20.45 -5.93 -7.27
CA GLY A 118 -21.70 -6.06 -8.02
C GLY A 118 -22.57 -4.79 -8.05
N VAL A 119 -21.98 -3.62 -7.82
CA VAL A 119 -22.68 -2.32 -7.74
C VAL A 119 -22.17 -1.39 -8.84
N ASP A 120 -23.09 -0.68 -9.49
CA ASP A 120 -22.80 0.43 -10.40
C ASP A 120 -22.98 1.76 -9.67
N ILE A 121 -21.94 2.61 -9.71
CA ILE A 121 -21.97 3.96 -9.11
C ILE A 121 -21.90 5.07 -10.18
N GLU A 122 -21.87 4.72 -11.45
CA GLU A 122 -21.74 5.68 -12.56
C GLU A 122 -23.12 6.16 -13.06
N HIS A 123 -24.18 5.44 -12.68
CA HIS A 123 -25.55 5.76 -13.10
C HIS A 123 -26.48 5.95 -11.90
N GLY A 124 -27.39 6.93 -12.01
CA GLY A 124 -28.38 7.23 -10.98
C GLY A 124 -27.91 8.20 -9.90
N ALA A 125 -28.62 8.24 -8.77
CA ALA A 125 -28.28 9.11 -7.65
C ALA A 125 -27.07 8.54 -6.88
N ILE A 126 -26.05 9.36 -6.66
CA ILE A 126 -24.80 8.95 -5.98
C ILE A 126 -25.07 8.43 -4.55
N THR A 127 -26.11 8.98 -3.87
CA THR A 127 -26.53 8.53 -2.54
C THR A 127 -27.06 7.10 -2.54
N ASP A 128 -27.87 6.75 -3.55
CA ASP A 128 -28.44 5.41 -3.70
C ASP A 128 -27.35 4.40 -4.04
N ALA A 129 -26.43 4.80 -4.92
CA ALA A 129 -25.27 4.01 -5.29
C ALA A 129 -24.35 3.73 -4.08
N ALA A 130 -24.11 4.74 -3.24
CA ALA A 130 -23.32 4.56 -2.02
C ALA A 130 -24.03 3.67 -0.99
N ALA A 131 -25.35 3.79 -0.84
CA ALA A 131 -26.13 2.91 0.02
C ALA A 131 -26.11 1.46 -0.47
N ALA A 132 -26.26 1.25 -1.80
CA ALA A 132 -26.15 -0.07 -2.40
C ALA A 132 -24.77 -0.69 -2.21
N LEU A 133 -23.69 0.10 -2.40
CA LEU A 133 -22.33 -0.35 -2.17
C LEU A 133 -22.08 -0.70 -0.70
N ALA A 134 -22.55 0.15 0.25
CA ALA A 134 -22.45 -0.12 1.67
C ALA A 134 -23.15 -1.44 2.08
N ALA A 135 -24.28 -1.75 1.45
CA ALA A 135 -25.02 -2.99 1.67
C ALA A 135 -24.33 -4.22 1.05
N ALA A 136 -23.62 -4.03 -0.07
CA ALA A 136 -22.93 -5.11 -0.78
C ALA A 136 -21.58 -5.50 -0.16
N ILE A 137 -20.92 -4.59 0.58
CA ILE A 137 -19.62 -4.84 1.21
C ILE A 137 -19.80 -5.73 2.45
N PRO A 138 -19.13 -6.90 2.54
CA PRO A 138 -19.17 -7.74 3.72
C PRO A 138 -18.66 -7.01 4.98
N ALA A 139 -19.26 -7.27 6.14
CA ALA A 139 -18.85 -6.65 7.40
C ALA A 139 -17.35 -6.85 7.70
N ARG A 140 -16.80 -8.03 7.41
CA ARG A 140 -15.36 -8.33 7.59
C ARG A 140 -14.45 -7.42 6.75
N HIS A 141 -14.89 -6.99 5.54
CA HIS A 141 -14.14 -6.06 4.70
C HIS A 141 -14.14 -4.66 5.31
N MET A 142 -15.30 -4.20 5.78
CA MET A 142 -15.40 -2.91 6.48
C MET A 142 -14.56 -2.89 7.75
N ASP A 143 -14.54 -3.97 8.49
CA ASP A 143 -13.70 -4.10 9.69
C ASP A 143 -12.22 -4.11 9.37
N PHE A 144 -11.80 -4.77 8.29
CA PHE A 144 -10.44 -4.74 7.79
C PHE A 144 -10.02 -3.32 7.42
N LEU A 145 -10.79 -2.64 6.56
CA LEU A 145 -10.51 -1.27 6.10
C LEU A 145 -10.40 -0.27 7.26
N ARG A 146 -11.25 -0.39 8.28
CA ARG A 146 -11.25 0.49 9.46
C ARG A 146 -10.07 0.27 10.41
N ARG A 147 -9.44 -0.92 10.38
CA ARG A 147 -8.32 -1.30 11.26
C ARG A 147 -6.96 -1.09 10.62
N LEU A 148 -6.88 -0.66 9.37
CA LEU A 148 -5.62 -0.40 8.70
C LEU A 148 -4.73 0.56 9.50
N GLY A 149 -3.45 0.22 9.61
CA GLY A 149 -2.43 1.09 10.21
C GLY A 149 -2.08 2.27 9.31
N PHE A 150 -1.29 3.22 9.80
CA PHE A 150 -0.83 4.36 8.99
C PHE A 150 0.68 4.37 8.81
N SER A 151 1.40 3.64 9.63
CA SER A 151 2.86 3.48 9.51
C SER A 151 3.35 2.25 10.25
N ALA A 152 4.52 1.76 9.84
CA ALA A 152 5.28 0.71 10.53
C ALA A 152 6.75 1.12 10.64
N ARG A 153 7.49 0.51 11.59
CA ARG A 153 8.91 0.83 11.81
C ARG A 153 9.69 -0.45 12.04
N PHE A 154 10.74 -0.64 11.26
CA PHE A 154 11.65 -1.79 11.39
C PHE A 154 13.09 -1.32 11.19
N GLY A 155 13.93 -1.44 12.21
CA GLY A 155 15.32 -0.97 12.14
C GLY A 155 15.41 0.48 11.70
N ASP A 156 16.12 0.72 10.61
CA ASP A 156 16.33 2.03 10.01
C ASP A 156 15.24 2.46 9.01
N PHE A 157 14.17 1.68 8.88
CA PHE A 157 13.08 1.94 7.94
C PHE A 157 11.82 2.43 8.65
N PHE A 158 11.17 3.42 8.04
CA PHE A 158 9.84 3.88 8.35
C PHE A 158 8.96 3.70 7.12
N LEU A 159 7.88 2.94 7.26
CA LEU A 159 6.98 2.59 6.16
C LEU A 159 5.67 3.33 6.33
N CYS A 160 5.20 3.97 5.28
CA CYS A 160 3.90 4.64 5.21
C CYS A 160 3.43 4.67 3.76
N HIS A 161 2.18 5.07 3.52
CA HIS A 161 1.66 5.04 2.15
C HIS A 161 2.25 6.15 1.28
N ALA A 162 2.14 7.42 1.66
CA ALA A 162 2.55 8.55 0.80
C ALA A 162 3.91 9.16 1.16
N GLY A 163 4.20 9.32 2.44
CA GLY A 163 5.42 9.98 2.89
C GLY A 163 5.26 10.59 4.28
N ILE A 164 6.17 11.51 4.60
CA ILE A 164 6.20 12.22 5.89
C ILE A 164 6.37 13.72 5.67
N ARG A 165 5.87 14.54 6.59
CA ARG A 165 6.16 15.96 6.59
C ARG A 165 7.58 16.20 7.11
N PRO A 166 8.47 16.82 6.31
CA PRO A 166 9.83 17.15 6.74
C PRO A 166 9.81 18.04 7.99
N GLY A 167 10.79 17.84 8.86
CA GLY A 167 10.90 18.61 10.11
C GLY A 167 9.95 18.18 11.23
N VAL A 168 8.93 17.36 10.96
CA VAL A 168 8.02 16.81 11.97
C VAL A 168 8.56 15.45 12.45
N PRO A 169 8.66 15.21 13.77
CA PRO A 169 9.08 13.91 14.30
C PRO A 169 8.22 12.76 13.80
N LEU A 170 8.81 11.60 13.47
CA LEU A 170 8.09 10.43 12.94
C LEU A 170 6.92 9.95 13.81
N GLY A 171 6.98 10.17 15.11
CA GLY A 171 5.88 9.84 16.06
C GLY A 171 4.77 10.88 16.12
N ARG A 172 4.92 12.03 15.42
CA ARG A 172 3.97 13.14 15.40
C ARG A 172 3.43 13.43 14.00
N GLN A 173 3.72 12.55 13.04
CA GLN A 173 3.16 12.66 11.68
C GLN A 173 1.63 12.55 11.73
N THR A 174 0.94 13.38 10.96
CA THR A 174 -0.51 13.29 10.84
C THR A 174 -0.92 12.14 9.93
N ARG A 175 -2.11 11.56 10.17
CA ARG A 175 -2.67 10.55 9.26
C ARG A 175 -2.80 11.09 7.83
N HIS A 176 -3.18 12.36 7.70
CA HIS A 176 -3.30 13.01 6.41
C HIS A 176 -1.97 13.04 5.67
N ASP A 177 -0.89 13.51 6.30
CA ASP A 177 0.43 13.53 5.66
C ASP A 177 0.88 12.13 5.26
N LEU A 178 0.69 11.13 6.12
CA LEU A 178 1.10 9.75 5.87
C LEU A 178 0.44 9.11 4.65
N ILE A 179 -0.74 9.62 4.21
CA ILE A 179 -1.49 9.04 3.08
C ILE A 179 -1.72 10.00 1.90
N TRP A 180 -1.29 11.28 2.00
CA TRP A 180 -1.56 12.28 0.94
C TRP A 180 -0.36 13.13 0.54
N ILE A 181 0.67 13.27 1.36
CA ILE A 181 1.77 14.22 1.12
C ILE A 181 2.49 13.89 -0.20
N ARG A 182 2.90 14.92 -0.93
CA ARG A 182 3.66 14.81 -2.18
C ARG A 182 4.86 15.77 -2.17
N ASP A 183 4.73 16.92 -2.78
CA ASP A 183 5.84 17.82 -3.13
C ASP A 183 6.77 18.19 -1.98
N GLU A 184 6.22 18.52 -0.81
CA GLU A 184 7.02 18.84 0.37
C GLU A 184 7.93 17.67 0.81
N PHE A 185 7.45 16.44 0.68
CA PHE A 185 8.20 15.23 0.98
C PHE A 185 9.15 14.84 -0.15
N LEU A 186 8.63 14.81 -1.39
CA LEU A 186 9.36 14.33 -2.56
C LEU A 186 10.56 15.21 -2.90
N ASN A 187 10.42 16.53 -2.73
CA ASN A 187 11.45 17.51 -3.05
C ASN A 187 12.41 17.80 -1.89
N HIS A 188 12.26 17.14 -0.74
CA HIS A 188 13.16 17.36 0.39
C HIS A 188 14.56 16.76 0.13
N PRO A 189 15.63 17.58 0.09
CA PRO A 189 16.95 17.11 -0.31
C PRO A 189 17.72 16.42 0.83
N GLY A 190 17.26 16.58 2.08
CA GLY A 190 17.94 16.08 3.26
C GLY A 190 17.63 14.63 3.58
N LEU A 191 18.48 14.02 4.40
CA LEU A 191 18.22 12.70 4.97
C LEU A 191 17.20 12.81 6.12
N TYR A 192 16.39 11.76 6.29
CA TYR A 192 15.46 11.60 7.40
C TYR A 192 16.08 10.75 8.51
N PRO A 193 15.53 10.79 9.75
CA PRO A 193 15.98 9.93 10.85
C PRO A 193 15.87 8.42 10.56
N LYS A 194 15.08 8.04 9.55
CA LYS A 194 14.96 6.69 8.97
C LYS A 194 14.74 6.82 7.47
N VAL A 195 15.08 5.79 6.72
CA VAL A 195 14.71 5.70 5.30
C VAL A 195 13.20 5.51 5.20
N ILE A 196 12.54 6.34 4.37
CA ILE A 196 11.10 6.27 4.19
C ILE A 196 10.78 5.35 3.02
N VAL A 197 10.03 4.28 3.27
CA VAL A 197 9.52 3.37 2.22
C VAL A 197 8.06 3.69 1.99
N HIS A 198 7.71 4.02 0.74
CA HIS A 198 6.38 4.53 0.40
C HIS A 198 5.91 4.11 -1.01
N GLY A 199 4.66 4.41 -1.35
CA GLY A 199 4.02 4.31 -2.65
C GLY A 199 3.39 5.63 -3.09
N HIS A 200 2.09 5.63 -3.44
CA HIS A 200 1.24 6.79 -3.68
C HIS A 200 1.60 7.68 -4.89
N THR A 201 2.86 7.82 -5.20
CA THR A 201 3.34 8.70 -6.28
C THR A 201 3.84 7.84 -7.42
N PRO A 202 3.00 7.62 -8.45
CA PRO A 202 3.30 6.66 -9.50
C PRO A 202 4.59 6.97 -10.24
N GLN A 203 5.43 5.95 -10.44
CA GLN A 203 6.65 6.01 -11.22
C GLN A 203 6.71 4.84 -12.22
N PRO A 204 7.36 4.99 -13.38
CA PRO A 204 7.56 3.89 -14.33
C PRO A 204 8.33 2.72 -13.70
N GLU A 205 9.23 2.99 -12.77
CA GLU A 205 10.07 2.05 -12.04
C GLU A 205 10.19 2.47 -10.58
N ALA A 206 10.54 1.53 -9.68
CA ALA A 206 10.80 1.86 -8.29
C ALA A 206 11.92 2.90 -8.18
N GLU A 207 11.69 3.95 -7.40
CA GLU A 207 12.64 5.01 -7.22
C GLU A 207 13.39 4.83 -5.90
N ILE A 208 14.72 4.67 -5.98
CA ILE A 208 15.58 4.53 -4.81
C ILE A 208 16.45 5.76 -4.67
N LEU A 209 16.20 6.55 -3.62
CA LEU A 209 16.96 7.74 -3.28
C LEU A 209 17.68 7.59 -1.93
N PRO A 210 18.63 8.47 -1.61
CA PRO A 210 19.34 8.42 -0.34
C PRO A 210 18.44 8.39 0.90
N ASN A 211 17.28 9.03 0.86
CA ASN A 211 16.39 9.23 1.99
C ASN A 211 15.06 8.47 1.91
N ARG A 212 14.71 7.89 0.74
CA ARG A 212 13.43 7.22 0.52
C ARG A 212 13.46 6.16 -0.59
N VAL A 213 12.47 5.27 -0.57
CA VAL A 213 12.20 4.29 -1.63
C VAL A 213 10.73 4.37 -1.98
N ASN A 214 10.41 4.63 -3.25
CA ASN A 214 9.05 4.60 -3.80
C ASN A 214 8.81 3.30 -4.54
N LEU A 215 7.75 2.58 -4.18
CA LEU A 215 7.40 1.26 -4.73
C LEU A 215 6.11 1.29 -5.58
N ASP A 216 5.47 2.45 -5.77
CA ASP A 216 4.31 2.56 -6.66
C ASP A 216 4.77 2.55 -8.13
N THR A 217 4.71 1.38 -8.74
CA THR A 217 5.07 1.14 -10.14
C THR A 217 3.84 1.02 -11.04
N LEU A 218 2.70 1.65 -10.65
CA LEU A 218 1.47 1.67 -11.46
C LEU A 218 0.92 0.26 -11.75
N ALA A 219 0.89 -0.64 -10.76
CA ALA A 219 0.55 -2.05 -10.97
C ALA A 219 -0.72 -2.26 -11.80
N TRP A 220 -1.75 -1.42 -11.59
CA TRP A 220 -3.02 -1.48 -12.31
C TRP A 220 -2.91 -1.17 -13.80
N LYS A 221 -1.88 -0.43 -14.22
CA LYS A 221 -1.66 -0.01 -15.62
C LYS A 221 -0.44 -0.69 -16.25
N SER A 222 0.65 -0.79 -15.51
CA SER A 222 1.92 -1.36 -16.01
C SER A 222 1.94 -2.88 -16.04
N GLY A 223 0.99 -3.54 -15.35
CA GLY A 223 1.07 -4.99 -15.12
C GLY A 223 2.25 -5.42 -14.24
N ARG A 224 2.87 -4.51 -13.49
CA ARG A 224 4.03 -4.79 -12.63
C ARG A 224 3.77 -4.35 -11.19
N LEU A 225 3.92 -5.26 -10.25
CA LEU A 225 3.91 -4.98 -8.82
C LEU A 225 5.33 -5.14 -8.26
N THR A 226 5.77 -4.16 -7.48
CA THR A 226 7.12 -4.11 -6.94
C THR A 226 7.10 -4.17 -5.41
N ALA A 227 8.07 -4.88 -4.85
CA ALA A 227 8.35 -4.92 -3.43
C ALA A 227 9.83 -4.69 -3.14
N LEU A 228 10.14 -4.13 -1.96
CA LEU A 228 11.48 -4.04 -1.40
C LEU A 228 11.67 -5.16 -0.40
N ALA A 229 12.72 -5.96 -0.56
CA ALA A 229 13.19 -6.91 0.45
C ALA A 229 14.46 -6.39 1.12
N VAL A 230 14.50 -6.44 2.45
CA VAL A 230 15.66 -6.03 3.27
C VAL A 230 16.01 -7.14 4.25
N ASP A 231 17.26 -7.57 4.25
CA ASP A 231 17.81 -8.57 5.17
C ASP A 231 19.11 -8.04 5.77
N GLY A 232 19.07 -7.59 7.01
CA GLY A 232 20.20 -6.85 7.59
C GLY A 232 20.55 -5.62 6.75
N ALA A 233 21.72 -5.60 6.13
CA ALA A 233 22.19 -4.54 5.23
C ALA A 233 21.82 -4.79 3.76
N ASP A 234 21.49 -6.01 3.39
CA ASP A 234 21.20 -6.38 2.01
C ASP A 234 19.80 -5.92 1.62
N LYS A 235 19.70 -5.32 0.43
CA LYS A 235 18.46 -4.74 -0.08
C LYS A 235 18.31 -5.11 -1.56
N ARG A 236 17.11 -5.54 -1.94
CA ARG A 236 16.79 -5.83 -3.34
C ARG A 236 15.33 -5.55 -3.63
N LEU A 237 15.03 -5.31 -4.88
CA LEU A 237 13.67 -5.26 -5.38
C LEU A 237 13.21 -6.66 -5.81
N LEU A 238 11.95 -6.98 -5.53
CA LEU A 238 11.22 -8.07 -6.16
C LEU A 238 10.19 -7.44 -7.10
N GLU A 239 10.08 -7.99 -8.28
CA GLU A 239 9.07 -7.60 -9.25
C GLU A 239 8.32 -8.82 -9.74
N VAL A 240 7.00 -8.70 -9.80
CA VAL A 240 6.15 -9.66 -10.51
C VAL A 240 5.44 -8.95 -11.65
N ARG A 241 5.20 -9.68 -12.72
CA ARG A 241 4.55 -9.17 -13.92
C ARG A 241 3.35 -10.05 -14.27
N GLY A 242 2.26 -9.43 -14.64
CA GLY A 242 1.05 -10.06 -15.16
C GLY A 242 0.71 -9.52 -16.54
N SER A 243 -0.43 -9.93 -17.06
CA SER A 243 -0.95 -9.34 -18.29
C SER A 243 -1.21 -7.84 -18.11
N GLU A 244 -0.90 -7.04 -19.13
CA GLU A 244 -1.38 -5.66 -19.16
C GLU A 244 -2.92 -5.70 -19.13
N PRO A 245 -3.57 -4.80 -18.37
CA PRO A 245 -5.02 -4.69 -18.40
C PRO A 245 -5.46 -4.32 -19.82
N ALA A 246 -6.50 -5.01 -20.28
CA ALA A 246 -7.12 -4.75 -21.57
C ALA A 246 -7.76 -3.36 -21.65
#